data_9faffd4335ca216d6548e5b69c8325fb
#
_entry.id   9faffd4335ca216d6548e5b69c8325fb
#
_cell.length_a   1.000
_cell.length_b   1.000
_cell.length_c   1.000
_cell.angle_alpha   90.00
_cell.angle_beta   90.00
_cell.angle_gamma   90.00
#
_symmetry.space_group_name_H-M   'P 1'
#
loop_
_entity.id
_entity.type
_entity.pdbx_description
1 polymer ?
#
loop_
_entity_poly.entity_id
_entity_poly.type
_entity_poly.pdbx_seq_one_letter_code
_entity_poly.pdbx_strand_id
1 'polypeptide(L)'
;ITLIITFLGISIGSANADPKKVGFIYIGPPGDHGWTYMHDVGRQYMESQLGDAVTSTYIENVPENADAVRAIRKLAASGHDLIFTTSFNYMDQTLEVANEFPDVKFEHATGYKRASNVSTYSARFYEGRTISGHIAGHLTKTNTIGYIASFPIPEVVRGINAFYLAASKVNPDIKIKIIWAFTWYDPGKEA
;
A
#
# COMPACT_ATOMS: atom_id res chain seq x y z
N ILE A 1 -49.75 -40.61 34.85
CA ILE A 1 -49.38 -39.19 34.70
C ILE A 1 -48.19 -39.09 33.73
N THR A 2 -48.47 -38.74 32.44
CA THR A 2 -47.46 -38.64 31.39
C THR A 2 -47.01 -37.18 31.30
N LEU A 3 -45.73 -36.94 31.61
CA LEU A 3 -45.12 -35.60 31.56
C LEU A 3 -44.66 -35.32 30.12
N ILE A 4 -45.34 -34.41 29.42
CA ILE A 4 -44.92 -33.93 28.10
C ILE A 4 -43.96 -32.77 28.31
N ILE A 5 -42.65 -32.98 28.04
CA ILE A 5 -41.64 -31.93 28.03
C ILE A 5 -41.61 -31.34 26.62
N THR A 6 -42.16 -30.14 26.47
CA THR A 6 -42.10 -29.38 25.22
C THR A 6 -40.74 -28.70 25.12
N PHE A 7 -39.87 -29.18 24.23
CA PHE A 7 -38.59 -28.51 23.90
C PHE A 7 -38.92 -27.28 23.04
N LEU A 8 -38.80 -26.10 23.63
CA LEU A 8 -38.80 -24.85 22.88
C LEU A 8 -37.43 -24.70 22.22
N GLY A 9 -37.32 -24.98 20.93
CA GLY A 9 -36.11 -24.77 20.15
C GLY A 9 -35.89 -23.27 19.98
N ILE A 10 -34.93 -22.71 20.72
CA ILE A 10 -34.44 -21.36 20.48
C ILE A 10 -33.53 -21.44 19.25
N SER A 11 -34.04 -21.05 18.09
CA SER A 11 -33.22 -20.78 16.91
C SER A 11 -32.39 -19.54 17.19
N ILE A 12 -31.12 -19.76 17.55
CA ILE A 12 -30.13 -18.68 17.56
C ILE A 12 -29.85 -18.36 16.08
N GLY A 13 -30.60 -17.43 15.53
CA GLY A 13 -30.27 -16.86 14.23
C GLY A 13 -28.87 -16.23 14.34
N SER A 14 -27.91 -16.75 13.58
CA SER A 14 -26.64 -16.05 13.37
C SER A 14 -26.96 -14.68 12.77
N ALA A 15 -26.88 -13.64 13.58
CA ALA A 15 -26.88 -12.28 13.05
C ALA A 15 -25.62 -12.16 12.18
N ASN A 16 -25.77 -12.30 10.86
CA ASN A 16 -24.71 -11.91 9.93
C ASN A 16 -24.49 -10.40 10.16
N ALA A 17 -23.35 -10.05 10.71
CA ALA A 17 -22.95 -8.66 10.76
C ALA A 17 -22.87 -8.13 9.32
N ASP A 18 -23.25 -6.86 9.11
CA ASP A 18 -23.13 -6.25 7.79
C ASP A 18 -21.68 -6.34 7.30
N PRO A 19 -21.46 -6.57 5.98
CA PRO A 19 -20.11 -6.64 5.42
C PRO A 19 -19.29 -5.38 5.75
N LYS A 20 -18.05 -5.57 6.15
CA LYS A 20 -17.12 -4.47 6.35
C LYS A 20 -16.80 -3.80 5.02
N LYS A 21 -16.95 -2.48 4.95
CA LYS A 21 -16.65 -1.70 3.76
C LYS A 21 -15.20 -1.23 3.80
N VAL A 22 -14.41 -1.67 2.83
CA VAL A 22 -12.97 -1.36 2.74
C VAL A 22 -12.71 -0.47 1.53
N GLY A 23 -12.11 0.69 1.76
CA GLY A 23 -11.77 1.66 0.71
C GLY A 23 -10.29 1.66 0.38
N PHE A 24 -9.96 1.93 -0.89
CA PHE A 24 -8.58 2.06 -1.34
C PHE A 24 -8.40 3.34 -2.15
N ILE A 25 -7.35 4.11 -1.85
CA ILE A 25 -6.94 5.29 -2.61
C ILE A 25 -5.63 4.96 -3.31
N TYR A 26 -5.66 4.91 -4.64
CA TYR A 26 -4.53 4.56 -5.49
C TYR A 26 -3.91 5.79 -6.14
N ILE A 27 -2.57 5.85 -6.17
CA ILE A 27 -1.81 6.92 -6.82
C ILE A 27 -1.82 6.80 -8.35
N GLY A 28 -1.90 5.59 -8.87
CA GLY A 28 -1.93 5.29 -10.30
C GLY A 28 -3.05 4.32 -10.66
N PRO A 29 -3.10 3.87 -11.91
CA PRO A 29 -4.09 2.88 -12.36
C PRO A 29 -3.71 1.48 -11.89
N PRO A 30 -4.68 0.57 -11.64
CA PRO A 30 -4.41 -0.84 -11.33
C PRO A 30 -3.63 -1.58 -12.43
N GLY A 31 -3.60 -1.04 -13.65
CA GLY A 31 -2.87 -1.60 -14.80
C GLY A 31 -1.41 -1.16 -14.90
N ASP A 32 -0.82 -0.53 -13.89
CA ASP A 32 0.59 -0.08 -13.90
C ASP A 32 1.62 -1.22 -13.82
N HIS A 33 1.16 -2.45 -13.60
CA HIS A 33 1.99 -3.65 -13.36
C HIS A 33 3.03 -3.51 -12.25
N GLY A 34 2.87 -2.51 -11.38
CA GLY A 34 3.79 -2.17 -10.31
C GLY A 34 3.09 -1.96 -8.97
N TRP A 35 3.23 -0.75 -8.43
CA TRP A 35 2.79 -0.40 -7.07
C TRP A 35 1.27 -0.51 -6.90
N THR A 36 0.49 0.16 -7.74
CA THR A 36 -0.97 0.13 -7.67
C THR A 36 -1.51 -1.24 -8.01
N TYR A 37 -0.95 -1.91 -9.02
CA TYR A 37 -1.31 -3.28 -9.39
C TYR A 37 -1.19 -4.23 -8.19
N MET A 38 -0.07 -4.20 -7.45
CA MET A 38 0.12 -5.10 -6.31
C MET A 38 -0.83 -4.80 -5.15
N HIS A 39 -1.20 -3.54 -4.93
CA HIS A 39 -2.23 -3.18 -3.96
C HIS A 39 -3.61 -3.71 -4.39
N ASP A 40 -3.93 -3.62 -5.68
CA ASP A 40 -5.20 -4.14 -6.20
C ASP A 40 -5.27 -5.68 -6.18
N VAL A 41 -4.15 -6.35 -6.45
CA VAL A 41 -4.05 -7.81 -6.22
C VAL A 41 -4.32 -8.15 -4.76
N GLY A 42 -3.78 -7.38 -3.82
CA GLY A 42 -4.04 -7.54 -2.39
C GLY A 42 -5.52 -7.32 -2.03
N ARG A 43 -6.16 -6.30 -2.63
CA ARG A 43 -7.60 -6.04 -2.46
C ARG A 43 -8.44 -7.22 -2.96
N GLN A 44 -8.17 -7.71 -4.17
CA GLN A 44 -8.88 -8.85 -4.76
C GLN A 44 -8.66 -10.14 -3.94
N TYR A 45 -7.42 -10.34 -3.45
CA TYR A 45 -7.12 -11.47 -2.57
C TYR A 45 -7.92 -11.38 -1.27
N MET A 46 -8.00 -10.21 -0.64
CA MET A 46 -8.83 -9.99 0.55
C MET A 46 -10.30 -10.37 0.29
N GLU A 47 -10.88 -9.90 -0.83
CA GLU A 47 -12.25 -10.26 -1.21
C GLU A 47 -12.40 -11.77 -1.41
N SER A 48 -11.45 -12.41 -2.08
CA SER A 48 -11.50 -13.86 -2.33
C SER A 48 -11.42 -14.70 -1.05
N GLN A 49 -10.72 -14.21 -0.02
CA GLN A 49 -10.56 -14.93 1.25
C GLN A 49 -11.69 -14.66 2.23
N LEU A 50 -12.27 -13.47 2.23
CA LEU A 50 -13.27 -13.05 3.21
C LEU A 50 -14.71 -13.14 2.67
N GLY A 51 -14.89 -13.25 1.35
CA GLY A 51 -16.19 -13.40 0.71
C GLY A 51 -17.19 -12.33 1.17
N ASP A 52 -18.36 -12.76 1.58
CA ASP A 52 -19.46 -11.89 2.00
C ASP A 52 -19.20 -11.07 3.28
N ALA A 53 -18.08 -11.32 3.97
CA ALA A 53 -17.72 -10.55 5.17
C ALA A 53 -17.15 -9.16 4.85
N VAL A 54 -16.75 -8.90 3.60
CA VAL A 54 -16.20 -7.62 3.17
C VAL A 54 -16.74 -7.20 1.80
N THR A 55 -16.80 -5.88 1.61
CA THR A 55 -16.95 -5.28 0.27
C THR A 55 -15.85 -4.26 0.09
N SER A 56 -15.30 -4.11 -1.11
CA SER A 56 -14.29 -3.11 -1.35
C SER A 56 -14.63 -2.12 -2.46
N THR A 57 -14.08 -0.92 -2.35
CA THR A 57 -14.17 0.16 -3.33
C THR A 57 -12.80 0.79 -3.48
N TYR A 58 -12.43 1.19 -4.68
CA TYR A 58 -11.19 1.96 -4.89
C TYR A 58 -11.43 3.23 -5.71
N ILE A 59 -10.55 4.20 -5.53
CA ILE A 59 -10.45 5.40 -6.36
C ILE A 59 -9.01 5.46 -6.87
N GLU A 60 -8.84 5.44 -8.18
CA GLU A 60 -7.53 5.43 -8.84
C GLU A 60 -7.10 6.81 -9.34
N ASN A 61 -5.81 6.95 -9.69
CA ASN A 61 -5.23 8.17 -10.24
C ASN A 61 -5.48 9.40 -9.35
N VAL A 62 -5.42 9.23 -8.03
CA VAL A 62 -5.63 10.32 -7.09
C VAL A 62 -4.32 11.09 -6.90
N PRO A 63 -4.25 12.39 -7.26
CA PRO A 63 -3.03 13.18 -7.05
C PRO A 63 -2.73 13.38 -5.55
N GLU A 64 -1.46 13.48 -5.20
CA GLU A 64 -0.96 13.67 -3.83
C GLU A 64 -1.09 15.14 -3.36
N ASN A 65 -2.28 15.71 -3.47
CA ASN A 65 -2.61 17.08 -3.12
C ASN A 65 -3.99 17.16 -2.43
N ALA A 66 -4.70 18.27 -2.54
CA ALA A 66 -6.04 18.43 -1.98
C ALA A 66 -7.09 17.44 -2.55
N ASP A 67 -6.84 16.86 -3.72
CA ASP A 67 -7.71 15.81 -4.28
C ASP A 67 -7.66 14.54 -3.43
N ALA A 68 -6.50 14.21 -2.84
CA ALA A 68 -6.38 13.10 -1.91
C ALA A 68 -7.27 13.30 -0.69
N VAL A 69 -7.28 14.49 -0.08
CA VAL A 69 -8.19 14.80 1.03
C VAL A 69 -9.65 14.57 0.62
N ARG A 70 -10.04 15.06 -0.57
CA ARG A 70 -11.42 14.89 -1.06
C ARG A 70 -11.78 13.42 -1.28
N ALA A 71 -10.88 12.66 -1.89
CA ALA A 71 -11.10 11.23 -2.17
C ALA A 71 -11.19 10.40 -0.89
N ILE A 72 -10.28 10.61 0.06
CA ILE A 72 -10.27 9.91 1.36
C ILE A 72 -11.56 10.26 2.14
N ARG A 73 -11.90 11.57 2.24
CA ARG A 73 -13.12 12.04 2.91
C ARG A 73 -14.39 11.47 2.29
N LYS A 74 -14.43 11.35 0.95
CA LYS A 74 -15.57 10.75 0.24
C LYS A 74 -15.78 9.30 0.67
N LEU A 75 -14.73 8.48 0.76
CA LEU A 75 -14.85 7.10 1.23
C LEU A 75 -15.27 7.05 2.70
N ALA A 76 -14.67 7.85 3.58
CA ALA A 76 -15.03 7.90 4.99
C ALA A 76 -16.50 8.30 5.19
N ALA A 77 -16.97 9.36 4.51
CA ALA A 77 -18.33 9.84 4.59
C ALA A 77 -19.36 8.86 3.98
N SER A 78 -18.96 7.97 3.08
CA SER A 78 -19.84 6.94 2.51
C SER A 78 -19.90 5.65 3.35
N GLY A 79 -19.39 5.70 4.57
CA GLY A 79 -19.54 4.62 5.56
C GLY A 79 -18.55 3.47 5.38
N HIS A 80 -17.33 3.75 4.91
CA HIS A 80 -16.26 2.76 4.92
C HIS A 80 -15.73 2.59 6.35
N ASP A 81 -15.49 1.33 6.74
CA ASP A 81 -14.95 0.98 8.06
C ASP A 81 -13.42 1.10 8.10
N LEU A 82 -12.78 0.80 6.98
CA LEU A 82 -11.32 0.79 6.82
C LEU A 82 -10.93 1.40 5.48
N ILE A 83 -9.94 2.28 5.47
CA ILE A 83 -9.44 2.93 4.26
C ILE A 83 -7.93 2.78 4.16
N PHE A 84 -7.47 2.22 3.04
CA PHE A 84 -6.07 2.14 2.66
C PHE A 84 -5.68 3.34 1.80
N THR A 85 -4.66 4.08 2.22
CA THR A 85 -4.08 5.18 1.45
C THR A 85 -2.69 4.76 0.98
N THR A 86 -2.54 4.47 -0.31
CA THR A 86 -1.46 3.66 -0.84
C THR A 86 -0.28 4.45 -1.40
N SER A 87 -0.04 5.68 -0.94
CA SER A 87 1.14 6.44 -1.32
C SER A 87 1.73 7.23 -0.15
N PHE A 88 3.07 7.36 -0.13
CA PHE A 88 3.79 8.05 0.93
C PHE A 88 3.27 9.47 1.19
N ASN A 89 3.03 10.24 0.13
CA ASN A 89 2.60 11.62 0.26
C ASN A 89 1.11 11.80 0.60
N TYR A 90 0.35 10.72 0.79
CA TYR A 90 -1.01 10.80 1.39
C TYR A 90 -0.98 10.90 2.92
N MET A 91 0.19 10.95 3.53
CA MET A 91 0.35 10.87 4.99
C MET A 91 -0.40 11.97 5.75
N ASP A 92 -0.20 13.23 5.37
CA ASP A 92 -0.85 14.36 6.04
C ASP A 92 -2.35 14.43 5.71
N GLN A 93 -2.73 14.13 4.47
CA GLN A 93 -4.12 14.06 4.04
C GLN A 93 -4.90 12.96 4.77
N THR A 94 -4.26 11.82 5.02
CA THR A 94 -4.86 10.72 5.79
C THR A 94 -5.10 11.15 7.23
N LEU A 95 -4.14 11.81 7.86
CA LEU A 95 -4.28 12.31 9.23
C LEU A 95 -5.34 13.39 9.35
N GLU A 96 -5.42 14.30 8.38
CA GLU A 96 -6.46 15.34 8.33
C GLU A 96 -7.85 14.70 8.36
N VAL A 97 -8.13 13.77 7.44
CA VAL A 97 -9.44 13.12 7.36
C VAL A 97 -9.69 12.18 8.56
N ALA A 98 -8.67 11.50 9.05
CA ALA A 98 -8.80 10.62 10.22
C ALA A 98 -9.26 11.37 11.48
N ASN A 99 -8.86 12.63 11.64
CA ASN A 99 -9.34 13.48 12.73
C ASN A 99 -10.85 13.82 12.60
N GLU A 100 -11.37 13.89 11.39
CA GLU A 100 -12.79 14.16 11.13
C GLU A 100 -13.67 12.91 11.33
N PHE A 101 -13.08 11.71 11.17
CA PHE A 101 -13.78 10.42 11.21
C PHE A 101 -13.12 9.46 12.20
N PRO A 102 -13.26 9.67 13.52
CA PRO A 102 -12.56 8.91 14.55
C PRO A 102 -12.91 7.42 14.59
N ASP A 103 -14.07 7.03 14.10
CA ASP A 103 -14.54 5.63 14.08
C ASP A 103 -14.02 4.85 12.87
N VAL A 104 -13.64 5.54 11.79
CA VAL A 104 -13.03 4.93 10.60
C VAL A 104 -11.57 4.61 10.88
N LYS A 105 -11.11 3.43 10.44
CA LYS A 105 -9.71 3.02 10.53
C LYS A 105 -8.98 3.32 9.23
N PHE A 106 -7.72 3.74 9.36
CA PHE A 106 -6.89 4.06 8.21
C PHE A 106 -5.57 3.30 8.28
N GLU A 107 -5.20 2.72 7.14
CA GLU A 107 -3.91 2.07 6.92
C GLU A 107 -3.15 2.85 5.84
N HIS A 108 -2.05 3.48 6.25
CA HIS A 108 -1.25 4.32 5.37
C HIS A 108 0.04 3.62 4.94
N ALA A 109 0.24 3.48 3.62
CA ALA A 109 1.43 2.84 3.05
C ALA A 109 2.68 3.71 3.23
N THR A 110 3.74 3.10 3.75
CA THR A 110 5.12 3.64 3.82
C THR A 110 5.31 4.91 4.64
N GLY A 111 4.24 5.44 5.26
CA GLY A 111 4.32 6.59 6.15
C GLY A 111 4.95 6.28 7.51
N TYR A 112 5.13 7.32 8.32
CA TYR A 112 5.67 7.23 9.68
C TYR A 112 4.82 7.94 10.73
N LYS A 113 3.88 8.79 10.33
CA LYS A 113 2.95 9.45 11.24
C LYS A 113 1.76 8.52 11.53
N ARG A 114 1.30 8.52 12.78
CA ARG A 114 0.22 7.68 13.27
C ARG A 114 -0.75 8.49 14.12
N ALA A 115 -1.97 7.96 14.28
CA ALA A 115 -2.99 8.49 15.20
C ALA A 115 -3.74 7.30 15.84
N SER A 116 -4.72 7.57 16.71
CA SER A 116 -5.52 6.54 17.39
C SER A 116 -6.25 5.59 16.41
N ASN A 117 -6.57 6.11 15.22
CA ASN A 117 -7.26 5.37 14.15
C ASN A 117 -6.44 5.31 12.84
N VAL A 118 -5.14 5.66 12.86
CA VAL A 118 -4.22 5.58 11.72
C VAL A 118 -3.04 4.71 12.06
N SER A 119 -2.87 3.62 11.35
CA SER A 119 -1.68 2.77 11.33
C SER A 119 -0.87 2.99 10.04
N THR A 120 0.33 2.44 10.04
CA THR A 120 1.20 2.47 8.85
C THR A 120 1.71 1.08 8.53
N TYR A 121 1.79 0.74 7.26
CA TYR A 121 2.37 -0.50 6.79
C TYR A 121 3.45 -0.27 5.72
N SER A 122 4.39 -1.19 5.60
CA SER A 122 5.44 -1.16 4.60
C SER A 122 6.03 -2.55 4.41
N ALA A 123 6.58 -2.83 3.23
CA ALA A 123 7.40 -4.00 3.01
C ALA A 123 8.90 -3.66 3.11
N ARG A 124 9.72 -4.70 3.28
CA ARG A 124 11.18 -4.55 3.34
C ARG A 124 11.80 -4.58 1.94
N PHE A 125 11.45 -3.60 1.11
CA PHE A 125 11.88 -3.50 -0.28
C PHE A 125 13.40 -3.52 -0.46
N TYR A 126 14.14 -3.02 0.53
CA TYR A 126 15.61 -3.03 0.53
C TYR A 126 16.20 -4.45 0.49
N GLU A 127 15.47 -5.48 0.93
CA GLU A 127 15.93 -6.87 0.83
C GLU A 127 15.98 -7.31 -0.64
N GLY A 128 14.93 -7.04 -1.42
CA GLY A 128 14.93 -7.27 -2.86
C GLY A 128 15.98 -6.43 -3.59
N ARG A 129 16.18 -5.16 -3.16
CA ARG A 129 17.26 -4.31 -3.70
C ARG A 129 18.65 -4.86 -3.42
N THR A 130 18.86 -5.48 -2.25
CA THR A 130 20.12 -6.17 -1.91
C THR A 130 20.40 -7.30 -2.88
N ILE A 131 19.40 -8.14 -3.17
CA ILE A 131 19.53 -9.24 -4.13
C ILE A 131 19.86 -8.71 -5.52
N SER A 132 19.10 -7.71 -5.99
CA SER A 132 19.32 -7.08 -7.29
C SER A 132 20.71 -6.45 -7.40
N GLY A 133 21.19 -5.80 -6.34
CA GLY A 133 22.53 -5.23 -6.29
C GLY A 133 23.63 -6.29 -6.39
N HIS A 134 23.47 -7.39 -5.67
CA HIS A 134 24.41 -8.51 -5.74
C HIS A 134 24.51 -9.08 -7.17
N ILE A 135 23.37 -9.32 -7.82
CA ILE A 135 23.31 -9.79 -9.21
C ILE A 135 23.98 -8.79 -10.16
N ALA A 136 23.66 -7.50 -10.02
CA ALA A 136 24.19 -6.45 -10.87
C ALA A 136 25.71 -6.31 -10.73
N GLY A 137 26.25 -6.47 -9.52
CA GLY A 137 27.69 -6.47 -9.26
C GLY A 137 28.43 -7.58 -10.02
N HIS A 138 27.84 -8.75 -10.15
CA HIS A 138 28.40 -9.85 -10.94
C HIS A 138 28.25 -9.65 -12.44
N LEU A 139 27.17 -9.06 -12.92
CA LEU A 139 26.84 -9.02 -14.35
C LEU A 139 27.40 -7.80 -15.08
N THR A 140 27.70 -6.71 -14.38
CA THR A 140 28.20 -5.49 -15.02
C THR A 140 29.52 -5.72 -15.75
N LYS A 141 29.62 -5.18 -16.95
CA LYS A 141 30.87 -5.20 -17.75
C LYS A 141 31.62 -3.88 -17.73
N THR A 142 30.98 -2.82 -17.32
CA THR A 142 31.49 -1.45 -17.34
C THR A 142 31.79 -0.88 -15.95
N ASN A 143 31.47 -1.63 -14.90
CA ASN A 143 31.47 -1.18 -13.51
C ASN A 143 30.61 0.06 -13.27
N THR A 144 29.72 0.40 -14.21
CA THR A 144 28.81 1.53 -14.09
C THR A 144 27.38 1.07 -14.31
N ILE A 145 26.51 1.36 -13.36
CA ILE A 145 25.07 1.00 -13.40
C ILE A 145 24.27 2.29 -13.37
N GLY A 146 23.27 2.41 -14.28
CA GLY A 146 22.21 3.40 -14.20
C GLY A 146 21.14 2.96 -13.20
N TYR A 147 20.64 3.90 -12.39
CA TYR A 147 19.54 3.67 -11.46
C TYR A 147 18.49 4.76 -11.63
N ILE A 148 17.31 4.40 -12.11
CA ILE A 148 16.16 5.31 -12.19
C ILE A 148 15.46 5.27 -10.84
N ALA A 149 15.36 6.42 -10.18
CA ALA A 149 14.75 6.57 -8.87
C ALA A 149 13.56 7.55 -8.94
N SER A 150 12.53 7.31 -8.15
CA SER A 150 11.32 8.14 -8.12
C SER A 150 11.54 9.46 -7.36
N PHE A 151 11.47 9.45 -6.05
CA PHE A 151 11.62 10.63 -5.20
C PHE A 151 12.70 10.40 -4.13
N PRO A 152 13.45 11.43 -3.71
CA PRO A 152 14.50 11.31 -2.70
C PRO A 152 13.94 11.21 -1.26
N ILE A 153 13.02 10.28 -1.04
CA ILE A 153 12.46 9.97 0.28
C ILE A 153 13.25 8.85 0.97
N PRO A 154 13.17 8.70 2.30
CA PRO A 154 13.98 7.75 3.06
C PRO A 154 13.90 6.30 2.57
N GLU A 155 12.72 5.84 2.16
CA GLU A 155 12.51 4.50 1.62
C GLU A 155 13.29 4.27 0.33
N VAL A 156 13.24 5.21 -0.61
CA VAL A 156 13.93 5.12 -1.91
C VAL A 156 15.44 5.18 -1.72
N VAL A 157 15.92 6.13 -0.90
CA VAL A 157 17.35 6.26 -0.59
C VAL A 157 17.90 5.01 0.10
N ARG A 158 17.14 4.43 1.04
CA ARG A 158 17.49 3.15 1.67
C ARG A 158 17.61 2.02 0.65
N GLY A 159 16.70 1.96 -0.32
CA GLY A 159 16.74 0.98 -1.40
C GLY A 159 17.98 1.12 -2.28
N ILE A 160 18.33 2.36 -2.67
CA ILE A 160 19.54 2.65 -3.44
C ILE A 160 20.79 2.24 -2.67
N ASN A 161 20.88 2.60 -1.38
CA ASN A 161 22.01 2.25 -0.53
C ASN A 161 22.16 0.72 -0.37
N ALA A 162 21.04 0.00 -0.18
CA ALA A 162 21.05 -1.46 -0.09
C ALA A 162 21.58 -2.10 -1.38
N PHE A 163 21.11 -1.61 -2.52
CA PHE A 163 21.59 -2.03 -3.84
C PHE A 163 23.09 -1.79 -4.00
N TYR A 164 23.54 -0.56 -3.73
CA TYR A 164 24.95 -0.20 -3.85
C TYR A 164 25.87 -1.03 -2.94
N LEU A 165 25.52 -1.16 -1.67
CA LEU A 165 26.29 -1.92 -0.70
C LEU A 165 26.42 -3.40 -1.08
N ALA A 166 25.37 -3.99 -1.64
CA ALA A 166 25.39 -5.37 -2.13
C ALA A 166 26.27 -5.52 -3.38
N ALA A 167 26.13 -4.59 -4.33
CA ALA A 167 26.90 -4.57 -5.56
C ALA A 167 28.40 -4.34 -5.30
N SER A 168 28.76 -3.42 -4.40
CA SER A 168 30.15 -3.10 -4.05
C SER A 168 30.87 -4.22 -3.29
N LYS A 169 30.14 -5.08 -2.57
CA LYS A 169 30.74 -6.29 -1.95
C LYS A 169 31.24 -7.29 -2.99
N VAL A 170 30.58 -7.34 -4.15
CA VAL A 170 30.94 -8.25 -5.26
C VAL A 170 31.96 -7.58 -6.18
N ASN A 171 31.77 -6.30 -6.45
CA ASN A 171 32.59 -5.52 -7.34
C ASN A 171 32.94 -4.16 -6.70
N PRO A 172 34.10 -4.03 -6.04
CA PRO A 172 34.50 -2.81 -5.35
C PRO A 172 34.61 -1.56 -6.25
N ASP A 173 34.83 -1.73 -7.55
CA ASP A 173 34.99 -0.64 -8.52
C ASP A 173 33.65 -0.09 -9.04
N ILE A 174 32.54 -0.61 -8.55
CA ILE A 174 31.22 -0.28 -9.07
C ILE A 174 30.84 1.17 -8.81
N LYS A 175 30.23 1.81 -9.80
CA LYS A 175 29.67 3.15 -9.73
C LYS A 175 28.19 3.12 -10.08
N ILE A 176 27.38 3.86 -9.32
CA ILE A 176 25.97 4.02 -9.62
C ILE A 176 25.70 5.45 -10.04
N LYS A 177 25.06 5.63 -11.22
CA LYS A 177 24.55 6.93 -11.69
C LYS A 177 23.06 6.93 -11.45
N ILE A 178 22.57 7.87 -10.62
CA ILE A 178 21.17 7.99 -10.25
C ILE A 178 20.53 9.06 -11.10
N ILE A 179 19.36 8.75 -11.67
CA ILE A 179 18.47 9.69 -12.35
C ILE A 179 17.18 9.75 -11.54
N TRP A 180 16.80 10.94 -11.08
CA TRP A 180 15.56 11.17 -10.36
C TRP A 180 14.45 11.51 -11.36
N ALA A 181 13.44 10.61 -11.48
CA ALA A 181 12.32 10.80 -12.39
C ALA A 181 11.25 11.76 -11.82
N PHE A 182 11.20 11.95 -10.50
CA PHE A 182 10.20 12.74 -9.78
C PHE A 182 8.76 12.34 -10.14
N THR A 183 8.55 11.04 -10.28
CA THR A 183 7.25 10.40 -10.50
C THR A 183 7.29 8.98 -9.93
N TRP A 184 6.10 8.41 -9.64
CA TRP A 184 5.98 7.01 -9.24
C TRP A 184 5.75 6.08 -10.45
N TYR A 185 5.17 6.61 -11.51
CA TYR A 185 4.89 5.88 -12.74
C TYR A 185 4.81 6.84 -13.91
N ASP A 186 5.73 6.74 -14.83
CA ASP A 186 5.74 7.54 -16.07
C ASP A 186 6.57 6.79 -17.14
N PRO A 187 5.94 5.92 -17.94
CA PRO A 187 6.65 5.14 -18.95
C PRO A 187 7.47 5.99 -19.94
N GLY A 188 7.02 7.24 -20.19
CA GLY A 188 7.75 8.14 -21.09
C GLY A 188 9.04 8.68 -20.49
N LYS A 189 9.12 8.86 -19.17
CA LYS A 189 10.36 9.28 -18.47
C LYS A 189 11.28 8.13 -18.15
N GLU A 190 10.74 6.91 -18.07
CA GLU A 190 11.48 5.71 -17.70
C GLU A 190 12.15 5.05 -18.91
N ALA A 191 11.66 5.35 -20.13
CA ALA A 191 12.22 4.87 -21.40
C ALA A 191 13.41 5.73 -21.85
#